data_596cdea0414c4169418b90c0ce51f0ea
#
_entry.id   596cdea0414c4169418b90c0ce51f0ea
#
_cell.length_a   1.000
_cell.length_b   1.000
_cell.length_c   1.000
_cell.angle_alpha   90.00
_cell.angle_beta   90.00
_cell.angle_gamma   90.00
#
_symmetry.space_group_name_H-M   'P 1'
#
loop_
_entity.id
_entity.type
_entity.pdbx_description
1 polymer ?
#
loop_
_entity_poly.entity_id
_entity_poly.type
_entity_poly.pdbx_seq_one_letter_code
_entity_poly.pdbx_strand_id
1 'polypeptide(L)'
;MRAHAPATAAVLAVAAALVLLAALVLTALPASAATVGRSTSTLTSATSTTNAENPVPVALSTVPPAGHRLSSDQVLAIADRLAKMRAVRREYRGSFGDVYLKGGFQWQVSYFDKSGKKEIGLVVIDDLSRRVAEQWTGFQIAWTMARGYPGAFGRHVNSLYIWLPLCVLFILPFFNFRRPFSLLHLDLLALLSFSVSLAFFNHAHIYASVPLAYPPMLYLLARMLSLLRRARSDRPPPSLRLLVPTFWLALGVVFLLGFRIGLNVVDSNVIDVGYAGVIGASRIVHDEPLYGGWPSDNEHGDTYGPVNYEIYIPFQQVFGWSGKWDDLPAAHGAAIFFDLLATALLFLIGRRMRGPTLGVALAYAWVAYPFTLYSLESNSNDSLVAALVLAAVLAASYRTQLAGAGRGALAALAALTKFAPLALAPLLATHGLSELSWPRRVRALALYAAAFAGTAALVSIPALSHDSLHEIYEQTIVYQSNRGSPFSVWGLYGLQDLERLVEIAAAAIALALAIVPRRADLVGLAAACAAAIIAVQLGIEHWFYLYIPWFFPLVMLALLGRLSGEGGTLIEPPPVAASAPARWSRPAAALSS
;
A
#
# COMPACT_ATOMS: atom_id res chain seq x y z
N MET A 1 -20.92 -35.34 -9.90
CA MET A 1 -20.13 -34.35 -10.65
C MET A 1 -21.03 -33.31 -11.29
N ARG A 2 -21.60 -32.37 -10.57
CA ARG A 2 -22.29 -31.17 -11.12
C ARG A 2 -22.48 -30.20 -9.96
N ALA A 3 -21.60 -29.18 -9.78
CA ALA A 3 -21.89 -27.96 -9.02
C ALA A 3 -20.72 -26.95 -8.94
N HIS A 4 -19.73 -26.94 -9.85
CA HIS A 4 -18.62 -25.98 -9.76
C HIS A 4 -18.60 -24.90 -10.86
N ALA A 5 -19.48 -24.96 -11.85
CA ALA A 5 -19.58 -23.96 -12.91
C ALA A 5 -20.11 -22.57 -12.48
N PRO A 6 -21.07 -22.43 -11.52
CA PRO A 6 -21.61 -21.10 -11.21
C PRO A 6 -20.67 -20.21 -10.39
N ALA A 7 -19.72 -20.79 -9.62
CA ALA A 7 -18.82 -19.98 -8.79
C ALA A 7 -17.71 -19.30 -9.59
N THR A 8 -17.15 -19.98 -10.61
CA THR A 8 -16.17 -19.40 -11.53
C THR A 8 -16.79 -18.34 -12.43
N ALA A 9 -18.02 -18.56 -12.91
CA ALA A 9 -18.77 -17.56 -13.68
C ALA A 9 -19.10 -16.31 -12.83
N ALA A 10 -19.43 -16.47 -11.54
CA ALA A 10 -19.68 -15.36 -10.63
C ALA A 10 -18.40 -14.56 -10.34
N VAL A 11 -17.24 -15.21 -10.18
CA VAL A 11 -15.95 -14.54 -9.99
C VAL A 11 -15.55 -13.74 -11.21
N LEU A 12 -15.70 -14.32 -12.40
CA LEU A 12 -15.44 -13.64 -13.67
C LEU A 12 -16.43 -12.49 -13.92
N ALA A 13 -17.70 -12.66 -13.56
CA ALA A 13 -18.71 -11.62 -13.66
C ALA A 13 -18.43 -10.44 -12.71
N VAL A 14 -17.99 -10.72 -11.46
CA VAL A 14 -17.61 -9.66 -10.51
C VAL A 14 -16.33 -8.95 -10.96
N ALA A 15 -15.33 -9.69 -11.44
CA ALA A 15 -14.12 -9.09 -11.99
C ALA A 15 -14.42 -8.24 -13.24
N ALA A 16 -15.27 -8.74 -14.15
CA ALA A 16 -15.72 -8.00 -15.33
C ALA A 16 -16.57 -6.77 -14.95
N ALA A 17 -17.45 -6.88 -13.94
CA ALA A 17 -18.23 -5.75 -13.44
C ALA A 17 -17.37 -4.70 -12.77
N LEU A 18 -16.31 -5.08 -12.03
CA LEU A 18 -15.34 -4.15 -11.43
C LEU A 18 -14.48 -3.47 -12.50
N VAL A 19 -14.07 -4.20 -13.53
CA VAL A 19 -13.37 -3.63 -14.70
C VAL A 19 -14.28 -2.68 -15.48
N LEU A 20 -15.55 -3.03 -15.67
CA LEU A 20 -16.56 -2.17 -16.30
C LEU A 20 -16.88 -0.94 -15.45
N LEU A 21 -16.96 -1.09 -14.14
CA LEU A 21 -17.17 0.04 -13.20
C LEU A 21 -15.96 0.96 -13.20
N ALA A 22 -14.74 0.41 -13.17
CA ALA A 22 -13.51 1.19 -13.30
C ALA A 22 -13.44 1.90 -14.65
N ALA A 23 -13.79 1.22 -15.75
CA ALA A 23 -13.86 1.83 -17.07
C ALA A 23 -14.94 2.92 -17.16
N LEU A 24 -16.11 2.74 -16.53
CA LEU A 24 -17.19 3.73 -16.49
C LEU A 24 -16.80 4.95 -15.64
N VAL A 25 -16.10 4.75 -14.53
CA VAL A 25 -15.56 5.85 -13.70
C VAL A 25 -14.48 6.59 -14.47
N LEU A 26 -13.62 5.89 -15.19
CA LEU A 26 -12.55 6.47 -16.02
C LEU A 26 -13.09 7.24 -17.24
N THR A 27 -14.23 6.82 -17.79
CA THR A 27 -14.91 7.56 -18.89
C THR A 27 -15.74 8.75 -18.40
N ALA A 28 -16.09 8.78 -17.10
CA ALA A 28 -16.80 9.88 -16.46
C ALA A 28 -15.86 10.99 -15.95
N LEU A 29 -14.54 10.79 -16.00
CA LEU A 29 -13.57 11.85 -15.73
C LEU A 29 -13.75 12.92 -16.82
N PRO A 30 -13.97 14.20 -16.46
CA PRO A 30 -13.97 15.27 -17.45
C PRO A 30 -12.58 15.28 -18.08
N ALA A 31 -12.49 14.87 -19.34
CA ALA A 31 -11.34 15.24 -20.15
C ALA A 31 -11.29 16.77 -20.10
N SER A 32 -10.34 17.34 -19.41
CA SER A 32 -9.95 18.73 -19.57
C SER A 32 -9.41 18.84 -20.99
N ALA A 33 -10.33 18.85 -21.94
CA ALA A 33 -10.06 19.21 -23.31
C ALA A 33 -9.65 20.67 -23.26
N ALA A 34 -8.36 20.91 -23.27
CA ALA A 34 -7.78 22.18 -23.65
C ALA A 34 -8.29 22.44 -25.07
N THR A 35 -9.34 23.22 -25.16
CA THR A 35 -9.81 23.80 -26.42
C THR A 35 -8.70 24.72 -26.89
N VAL A 36 -7.90 24.22 -27.82
CA VAL A 36 -6.93 25.02 -28.57
C VAL A 36 -7.69 26.02 -29.42
N GLY A 37 -8.00 27.15 -28.82
CA GLY A 37 -8.35 28.37 -29.54
C GLY A 37 -7.10 28.88 -30.24
N ARG A 38 -7.06 28.70 -31.56
CA ARG A 38 -6.04 29.25 -32.43
C ARG A 38 -6.24 30.78 -32.47
N SER A 39 -5.44 31.50 -31.68
CA SER A 39 -5.29 32.96 -31.84
C SER A 39 -3.79 33.24 -32.03
N THR A 40 -3.48 33.63 -33.25
CA THR A 40 -2.22 34.23 -33.65
C THR A 40 -2.06 35.57 -32.95
N SER A 41 -1.10 35.69 -32.05
CA SER A 41 -0.44 36.95 -31.77
C SER A 41 0.89 36.71 -31.06
N THR A 42 1.86 37.31 -31.63
CA THR A 42 3.29 37.39 -31.35
C THR A 42 3.63 37.88 -29.95
N LEU A 43 4.77 37.38 -29.44
CA LEU A 43 5.49 37.75 -28.22
C LEU A 43 4.96 37.05 -26.96
N THR A 44 5.51 35.87 -26.72
CA THR A 44 5.29 35.19 -25.42
C THR A 44 6.64 34.89 -24.80
N SER A 45 6.96 35.62 -23.75
CA SER A 45 7.86 35.14 -22.72
C SER A 45 7.21 33.87 -22.16
N ALA A 46 7.88 32.73 -22.33
CA ALA A 46 7.46 31.46 -21.80
C ALA A 46 7.41 31.56 -20.27
N THR A 47 6.20 31.66 -19.70
CA THR A 47 5.97 31.43 -18.29
C THR A 47 6.13 29.92 -18.07
N SER A 48 7.33 29.49 -17.65
CA SER A 48 7.52 28.14 -17.17
C SER A 48 6.65 27.96 -15.93
N THR A 49 5.63 27.13 -16.01
CA THR A 49 4.87 26.68 -14.83
C THR A 49 5.83 25.85 -13.98
N THR A 50 6.42 26.48 -12.96
CA THR A 50 7.27 25.79 -12.00
C THR A 50 6.41 24.88 -11.15
N ASN A 51 6.65 23.57 -11.21
CA ASN A 51 6.03 22.62 -10.30
C ASN A 51 6.57 22.85 -8.88
N ALA A 52 5.73 22.80 -7.85
CA ALA A 52 6.13 22.94 -6.45
C ALA A 52 7.18 21.88 -6.02
N GLU A 53 7.24 20.76 -6.71
CA GLU A 53 8.18 19.67 -6.43
C GLU A 53 9.50 19.77 -7.26
N ASN A 54 9.54 20.58 -8.29
CA ASN A 54 10.72 20.76 -9.13
C ASN A 54 11.11 22.25 -9.21
N PRO A 55 11.84 22.78 -8.23
CA PRO A 55 12.22 24.18 -8.18
C PRO A 55 13.19 24.52 -9.34
N VAL A 56 12.94 25.65 -10.01
CA VAL A 56 13.79 26.13 -11.12
C VAL A 56 14.87 27.06 -10.60
N PRO A 57 16.15 26.78 -10.85
CA PRO A 57 17.24 27.63 -10.40
C PRO A 57 17.18 29.03 -11.04
N VAL A 58 17.44 30.06 -10.23
CA VAL A 58 17.42 31.45 -10.64
C VAL A 58 18.77 32.11 -10.30
N ALA A 59 19.36 32.76 -11.26
CA ALA A 59 20.57 33.52 -11.01
C ALA A 59 20.31 34.68 -10.04
N LEU A 60 21.28 35.03 -9.22
CA LEU A 60 21.19 36.17 -8.32
C LEU A 60 21.00 37.47 -9.10
N SER A 61 19.98 38.24 -8.73
CA SER A 61 19.58 39.48 -9.39
C SER A 61 18.85 40.38 -8.39
N THR A 62 19.04 41.68 -8.52
CA THR A 62 18.28 42.71 -7.81
C THR A 62 16.91 42.97 -8.43
N VAL A 63 16.66 42.47 -9.65
CA VAL A 63 15.40 42.65 -10.37
C VAL A 63 14.51 41.43 -10.16
N PRO A 64 13.28 41.61 -9.71
CA PRO A 64 12.33 40.49 -9.59
C PRO A 64 12.02 39.86 -10.95
N PRO A 65 11.92 38.51 -11.03
CA PRO A 65 11.41 37.85 -12.22
C PRO A 65 9.97 38.26 -12.56
N ALA A 66 9.58 38.09 -13.81
CA ALA A 66 8.21 38.42 -14.25
C ALA A 66 7.17 37.68 -13.41
N GLY A 67 6.19 38.42 -12.86
CA GLY A 67 5.14 37.87 -12.01
C GLY A 67 5.51 37.70 -10.52
N HIS A 68 6.73 38.01 -10.11
CA HIS A 68 7.20 37.93 -8.73
C HIS A 68 7.42 39.34 -8.12
N ARG A 69 7.30 39.42 -6.78
CA ARG A 69 7.50 40.67 -6.02
C ARG A 69 8.88 40.79 -5.40
N LEU A 70 9.52 39.64 -5.16
CA LEU A 70 10.85 39.56 -4.59
C LEU A 70 11.87 39.27 -5.67
N SER A 71 13.06 39.85 -5.53
CA SER A 71 14.25 39.47 -6.29
C SER A 71 14.98 38.30 -5.60
N SER A 72 15.79 37.53 -6.35
CA SER A 72 16.58 36.45 -5.78
C SER A 72 17.56 36.95 -4.70
N ASP A 73 18.13 38.15 -4.84
CA ASP A 73 18.97 38.75 -3.78
C ASP A 73 18.19 39.05 -2.49
N GLN A 74 16.95 39.55 -2.62
CA GLN A 74 16.11 39.82 -1.47
C GLN A 74 15.72 38.52 -0.75
N VAL A 75 15.39 37.48 -1.52
CA VAL A 75 15.05 36.15 -0.98
C VAL A 75 16.23 35.54 -0.22
N LEU A 76 17.44 35.58 -0.81
CA LEU A 76 18.65 35.10 -0.17
C LEU A 76 18.96 35.89 1.12
N ALA A 77 18.80 37.23 1.08
CA ALA A 77 19.00 38.07 2.24
C ALA A 77 18.00 37.79 3.37
N ILE A 78 16.76 37.44 3.07
CA ILE A 78 15.77 37.01 4.08
C ILE A 78 16.23 35.68 4.70
N ALA A 79 16.61 34.69 3.90
CA ALA A 79 17.06 33.38 4.37
C ALA A 79 18.32 33.48 5.22
N ASP A 80 19.30 34.30 4.84
CA ASP A 80 20.57 34.51 5.56
C ASP A 80 20.37 35.10 6.97
N ARG A 81 19.29 35.83 7.21
CA ARG A 81 18.98 36.41 8.54
C ARG A 81 18.42 35.40 9.52
N LEU A 82 18.02 34.21 9.07
CA LEU A 82 17.42 33.20 9.94
C LEU A 82 18.45 32.59 10.89
N ALA A 83 18.10 32.47 12.16
CA ALA A 83 19.00 31.93 13.19
C ALA A 83 19.48 30.51 12.87
N LYS A 84 18.57 29.63 12.36
CA LYS A 84 18.90 28.27 11.94
C LYS A 84 19.92 28.25 10.81
N MET A 85 19.75 29.07 9.80
CA MET A 85 20.66 29.13 8.65
C MET A 85 22.03 29.68 9.06
N ARG A 86 22.07 30.70 9.88
CA ARG A 86 23.32 31.21 10.44
C ARG A 86 24.05 30.17 11.31
N ALA A 87 23.33 29.35 12.06
CA ALA A 87 23.93 28.28 12.86
C ALA A 87 24.58 27.20 11.96
N VAL A 88 23.84 26.69 10.98
CA VAL A 88 24.32 25.68 10.03
C VAL A 88 25.50 26.18 9.22
N ARG A 89 25.46 27.42 8.72
CA ARG A 89 26.57 28.01 7.94
C ARG A 89 27.84 28.23 8.79
N ARG A 90 27.71 28.43 10.10
CA ARG A 90 28.87 28.45 11.01
C ARG A 90 29.49 27.07 11.19
N GLU A 91 28.68 26.03 11.25
CA GLU A 91 29.11 24.64 11.31
C GLU A 91 29.81 24.20 10.00
N TYR A 92 29.22 24.54 8.85
CA TYR A 92 29.73 24.21 7.52
C TYR A 92 30.40 25.44 6.89
N ARG A 93 31.65 25.67 7.25
CA ARG A 93 32.41 26.83 6.69
C ARG A 93 32.62 26.72 5.19
N GLY A 94 32.35 27.81 4.46
CA GLY A 94 32.44 27.86 3.00
C GLY A 94 31.16 27.38 2.29
N SER A 95 30.09 27.17 3.04
CA SER A 95 28.77 26.89 2.47
C SER A 95 28.22 28.10 1.69
N PHE A 96 27.40 27.82 0.68
CA PHE A 96 26.77 28.84 -0.17
C PHE A 96 25.27 28.54 -0.30
N GLY A 97 24.49 29.53 -0.71
CA GLY A 97 23.03 29.40 -0.91
C GLY A 97 22.68 29.64 -2.38
N ASP A 98 21.90 28.71 -2.95
CA ASP A 98 21.31 28.84 -4.26
C ASP A 98 19.82 29.15 -4.14
N VAL A 99 19.28 29.92 -5.11
CA VAL A 99 17.92 30.40 -5.10
C VAL A 99 17.13 29.78 -6.25
N TYR A 100 15.91 29.35 -5.93
CA TYR A 100 15.03 28.67 -6.86
C TYR A 100 13.61 29.26 -6.80
N LEU A 101 12.92 29.28 -7.93
CA LEU A 101 11.46 29.45 -7.98
C LEU A 101 10.79 28.11 -7.72
N LYS A 102 9.80 28.12 -6.78
CA LYS A 102 9.07 26.92 -6.35
C LYS A 102 7.57 27.15 -6.49
N GLY A 103 6.97 26.56 -7.52
CA GLY A 103 5.56 26.80 -7.80
C GLY A 103 5.25 28.25 -8.20
N GLY A 104 3.97 28.65 -8.13
CA GLY A 104 3.53 29.93 -8.66
C GLY A 104 3.98 31.17 -7.87
N PHE A 105 4.14 31.06 -6.54
CA PHE A 105 4.39 32.21 -5.66
C PHE A 105 5.33 31.90 -4.50
N GLN A 106 6.19 30.91 -4.62
CA GLN A 106 7.15 30.55 -3.59
C GLN A 106 8.57 30.59 -4.12
N TRP A 107 9.49 30.91 -3.22
CA TRP A 107 10.91 30.83 -3.42
C TRP A 107 11.51 29.76 -2.53
N GLN A 108 12.50 29.05 -3.02
CA GLN A 108 13.31 28.15 -2.23
C GLN A 108 14.77 28.63 -2.22
N VAL A 109 15.36 28.67 -1.04
CA VAL A 109 16.80 28.86 -0.87
C VAL A 109 17.37 27.57 -0.31
N SER A 110 18.25 26.92 -1.06
CA SER A 110 18.96 25.72 -0.65
C SER A 110 20.41 26.06 -0.34
N TYR A 111 20.85 25.73 0.87
CA TYR A 111 22.23 25.92 1.30
C TYR A 111 23.01 24.62 1.14
N PHE A 112 24.14 24.69 0.47
CA PHE A 112 25.02 23.56 0.22
C PHE A 112 26.32 23.69 1.00
N ASP A 113 26.94 22.55 1.32
CA ASP A 113 28.31 22.53 1.85
C ASP A 113 29.31 23.02 0.81
N LYS A 114 30.57 23.20 1.19
CA LYS A 114 31.63 23.68 0.31
C LYS A 114 31.80 22.83 -0.98
N SER A 115 31.44 21.54 -0.91
CA SER A 115 31.55 20.63 -2.06
C SER A 115 30.38 20.75 -3.04
N GLY A 116 29.28 21.39 -2.65
CA GLY A 116 28.03 21.45 -3.41
C GLY A 116 27.25 20.14 -3.48
N LYS A 117 27.72 19.09 -2.79
CA LYS A 117 27.10 17.76 -2.84
C LYS A 117 26.08 17.51 -1.72
N LYS A 118 26.20 18.23 -0.60
CA LYS A 118 25.33 18.05 0.57
C LYS A 118 24.53 19.30 0.83
N GLU A 119 23.21 19.19 0.73
CA GLU A 119 22.30 20.24 1.16
C GLU A 119 22.24 20.26 2.70
N ILE A 120 22.54 21.40 3.30
CA ILE A 120 22.67 21.59 4.74
C ILE A 120 21.58 22.46 5.37
N GLY A 121 20.88 23.23 4.53
CA GLY A 121 19.79 24.11 4.92
C GLY A 121 18.84 24.38 3.76
N LEU A 122 17.54 24.49 4.07
CA LEU A 122 16.50 24.81 3.11
C LEU A 122 15.53 25.81 3.71
N VAL A 123 15.18 26.83 2.96
CA VAL A 123 14.19 27.85 3.36
C VAL A 123 13.19 28.03 2.23
N VAL A 124 11.90 28.00 2.55
CA VAL A 124 10.83 28.37 1.61
C VAL A 124 10.24 29.71 2.04
N ILE A 125 10.12 30.65 1.10
CA ILE A 125 9.64 32.00 1.31
C ILE A 125 8.46 32.26 0.38
N ASP A 126 7.37 32.76 0.94
CA ASP A 126 6.22 33.19 0.17
C ASP A 126 6.45 34.58 -0.45
N ASP A 127 6.30 34.67 -1.77
CA ASP A 127 6.61 35.86 -2.54
C ASP A 127 5.66 37.04 -2.23
N LEU A 128 4.38 36.73 -1.95
CA LEU A 128 3.37 37.76 -1.74
C LEU A 128 3.45 38.35 -0.33
N SER A 129 3.58 37.52 0.68
CA SER A 129 3.62 37.93 2.09
C SER A 129 5.03 38.23 2.59
N ARG A 130 6.08 37.84 1.87
CA ARG A 130 7.50 37.90 2.26
C ARG A 130 7.81 37.11 3.54
N ARG A 131 6.95 36.17 3.93
CA ARG A 131 7.11 35.35 5.11
C ARG A 131 7.85 34.07 4.81
N VAL A 132 8.62 33.63 5.77
CA VAL A 132 9.23 32.29 5.74
C VAL A 132 8.13 31.29 6.02
N ALA A 133 7.83 30.45 5.02
CA ALA A 133 6.87 29.36 5.12
C ALA A 133 7.51 28.14 5.78
N GLU A 134 8.76 27.83 5.41
CA GLU A 134 9.50 26.68 5.92
C GLU A 134 10.97 27.01 6.13
N GLN A 135 11.58 26.36 7.13
CA GLN A 135 13.03 26.41 7.35
C GLN A 135 13.51 25.09 7.96
N TRP A 136 14.38 24.37 7.24
CA TRP A 136 14.83 23.04 7.58
C TRP A 136 16.35 22.94 7.59
N THR A 137 16.89 22.07 8.45
CA THR A 137 18.34 21.78 8.56
C THR A 137 18.53 20.31 8.88
N GLY A 138 19.70 19.77 8.57
CA GLY A 138 20.00 18.37 8.83
C GLY A 138 19.13 17.41 8.02
N PHE A 139 18.70 16.32 8.61
CA PHE A 139 17.91 15.27 7.94
C PHE A 139 16.56 15.74 7.40
N GLN A 140 15.98 16.78 8.00
CA GLN A 140 14.66 17.29 7.59
C GLN A 140 14.65 17.89 6.19
N ILE A 141 15.80 18.26 5.65
CA ILE A 141 15.91 18.83 4.30
C ILE A 141 15.52 17.80 3.26
N ALA A 142 16.01 16.56 3.40
CA ALA A 142 15.71 15.47 2.48
C ALA A 142 14.26 14.96 2.57
N TRP A 143 13.47 15.42 3.57
CA TRP A 143 12.15 14.84 3.89
C TRP A 143 11.02 15.81 3.66
N THR A 144 10.79 16.08 2.41
CA THR A 144 9.62 16.86 1.97
C THR A 144 8.33 16.30 2.56
N MET A 145 8.25 14.97 2.76
CA MET A 145 7.09 14.25 3.27
C MET A 145 6.76 14.52 4.75
N ALA A 146 7.76 14.88 5.58
CA ALA A 146 7.59 15.08 7.02
C ALA A 146 7.63 16.55 7.44
N ARG A 147 7.41 17.49 6.55
CA ARG A 147 7.61 18.93 6.81
C ARG A 147 6.46 19.60 7.56
N GLY A 148 5.36 18.91 7.83
CA GLY A 148 4.30 19.40 8.72
C GLY A 148 3.52 20.62 8.24
N TYR A 149 3.44 20.85 6.93
CA TYR A 149 2.61 21.93 6.36
C TYR A 149 1.28 21.37 5.84
N PRO A 150 0.23 22.20 5.74
CA PRO A 150 -1.00 21.80 5.09
C PRO A 150 -0.75 21.37 3.65
N GLY A 151 -1.21 20.17 3.27
CA GLY A 151 -0.96 19.61 1.95
C GLY A 151 0.34 18.80 1.85
N ALA A 152 1.06 18.56 2.95
CA ALA A 152 2.13 17.56 3.02
C ALA A 152 1.63 16.20 2.52
N PHE A 153 2.57 15.27 2.34
CA PHE A 153 2.29 13.92 1.85
C PHE A 153 0.92 13.36 2.31
N GLY A 154 0.06 12.96 1.35
CA GLY A 154 -1.31 12.54 1.59
C GLY A 154 -2.34 13.67 1.65
N ARG A 155 -1.95 14.93 1.53
CA ARG A 155 -2.86 16.09 1.45
C ARG A 155 -3.99 16.05 2.50
N HIS A 156 -5.25 16.22 2.06
CA HIS A 156 -6.40 16.26 2.98
C HIS A 156 -6.65 14.95 3.74
N VAL A 157 -6.16 13.80 3.27
CA VAL A 157 -6.29 12.55 4.03
C VAL A 157 -5.68 12.65 5.44
N ASN A 158 -4.61 13.45 5.61
CA ASN A 158 -3.98 13.70 6.90
C ASN A 158 -4.77 14.65 7.81
N SER A 159 -5.84 15.27 7.31
CA SER A 159 -6.66 16.18 8.10
C SER A 159 -7.46 15.40 9.15
N LEU A 160 -7.53 15.94 10.38
CA LEU A 160 -8.25 15.30 11.47
C LEU A 160 -9.72 15.03 11.16
N TYR A 161 -10.37 15.88 10.35
CA TYR A 161 -11.77 15.72 9.95
C TYR A 161 -12.01 14.56 8.95
N ILE A 162 -10.95 13.98 8.34
CA ILE A 162 -11.01 12.74 7.54
C ILE A 162 -10.48 11.58 8.37
N TRP A 163 -9.30 11.76 8.98
CA TRP A 163 -8.59 10.68 9.67
C TRP A 163 -9.35 10.13 10.88
N LEU A 164 -9.84 10.99 11.77
CA LEU A 164 -10.55 10.55 12.97
C LEU A 164 -11.89 9.86 12.67
N PRO A 165 -12.76 10.37 11.77
CA PRO A 165 -13.94 9.62 11.34
C PRO A 165 -13.62 8.25 10.78
N LEU A 166 -12.55 8.11 9.96
CA LEU A 166 -12.12 6.79 9.45
C LEU A 166 -11.66 5.86 10.57
N CYS A 167 -10.92 6.35 11.57
CA CYS A 167 -10.54 5.56 12.74
C CYS A 167 -11.78 5.03 13.49
N VAL A 168 -12.80 5.87 13.66
CA VAL A 168 -14.07 5.50 14.30
C VAL A 168 -14.82 4.48 13.42
N LEU A 169 -14.97 4.75 12.13
CA LEU A 169 -15.63 3.85 11.19
C LEU A 169 -14.94 2.48 11.15
N PHE A 170 -13.61 2.44 11.19
CA PHE A 170 -12.85 1.19 11.19
C PHE A 170 -13.13 0.34 12.44
N ILE A 171 -13.16 0.94 13.65
CA ILE A 171 -13.36 0.19 14.90
C ILE A 171 -14.84 -0.17 15.13
N LEU A 172 -15.76 0.74 14.84
CA LEU A 172 -17.15 0.70 15.28
C LEU A 172 -17.87 -0.61 14.97
N PRO A 173 -17.80 -1.19 13.75
CA PRO A 173 -18.53 -2.43 13.45
C PRO A 173 -18.06 -3.63 14.25
N PHE A 174 -16.81 -3.64 14.69
CA PHE A 174 -16.17 -4.74 15.41
C PHE A 174 -16.20 -4.54 16.92
N PHE A 175 -16.71 -3.41 17.40
CA PHE A 175 -16.70 -3.07 18.81
C PHE A 175 -17.81 -3.79 19.58
N ASN A 176 -17.44 -4.46 20.66
CA ASN A 176 -18.37 -5.15 21.56
C ASN A 176 -18.46 -4.41 22.90
N PHE A 177 -19.48 -3.58 23.07
CA PHE A 177 -19.72 -2.80 24.30
C PHE A 177 -19.88 -3.67 25.57
N ARG A 178 -20.29 -4.93 25.42
CA ARG A 178 -20.42 -5.86 26.56
C ARG A 178 -19.06 -6.43 27.00
N ARG A 179 -18.02 -6.35 26.15
CA ARG A 179 -16.66 -6.83 26.43
C ARG A 179 -15.64 -5.84 25.86
N PRO A 180 -15.55 -4.62 26.40
CA PRO A 180 -14.71 -3.54 25.83
C PRO A 180 -13.21 -3.88 25.84
N PHE A 181 -12.75 -4.69 26.81
CA PHE A 181 -11.35 -5.12 26.94
C PHE A 181 -11.08 -6.47 26.26
N SER A 182 -11.70 -6.74 25.11
CA SER A 182 -11.41 -7.96 24.34
C SER A 182 -10.07 -7.84 23.61
N LEU A 183 -9.39 -8.98 23.38
CA LEU A 183 -8.16 -9.01 22.61
C LEU A 183 -8.33 -8.49 21.18
N LEU A 184 -9.52 -8.64 20.59
CA LEU A 184 -9.81 -8.10 19.27
C LEU A 184 -9.74 -6.56 19.28
N HIS A 185 -10.30 -5.93 20.31
CA HIS A 185 -10.24 -4.46 20.42
C HIS A 185 -8.81 -3.98 20.61
N LEU A 186 -8.00 -4.69 21.40
CA LEU A 186 -6.56 -4.37 21.53
C LEU A 186 -5.83 -4.54 20.19
N ASP A 187 -6.14 -5.60 19.42
CA ASP A 187 -5.58 -5.84 18.09
C ASP A 187 -5.90 -4.66 17.13
N LEU A 188 -7.18 -4.18 17.14
CA LEU A 188 -7.62 -3.04 16.32
C LEU A 188 -7.00 -1.71 16.78
N LEU A 189 -6.88 -1.51 18.09
CA LEU A 189 -6.21 -0.34 18.65
C LEU A 189 -4.72 -0.33 18.33
N ALA A 190 -4.05 -1.48 18.33
CA ALA A 190 -2.66 -1.60 17.90
C ALA A 190 -2.50 -1.19 16.43
N LEU A 191 -3.43 -1.61 15.55
CA LEU A 191 -3.44 -1.18 14.15
C LEU A 191 -3.66 0.34 14.02
N LEU A 192 -4.53 0.94 14.83
CA LEU A 192 -4.76 2.39 14.79
C LEU A 192 -3.66 3.20 15.47
N SER A 193 -2.87 2.60 16.38
CA SER A 193 -1.82 3.34 17.10
C SER A 193 -0.67 3.82 16.19
N PHE A 194 -0.51 3.27 14.99
CA PHE A 194 0.35 3.85 13.96
C PHE A 194 -0.05 5.29 13.62
N SER A 195 -1.32 5.68 13.82
CA SER A 195 -1.78 7.06 13.62
C SER A 195 -1.09 8.06 14.55
N VAL A 196 -0.70 7.62 15.76
CA VAL A 196 0.05 8.47 16.68
C VAL A 196 1.46 8.74 16.14
N SER A 197 2.13 7.70 15.65
CA SER A 197 3.42 7.84 14.97
C SER A 197 3.33 8.77 13.75
N LEU A 198 2.32 8.58 12.89
CA LEU A 198 2.08 9.42 11.71
C LEU A 198 1.79 10.88 12.10
N ALA A 199 1.04 11.12 13.16
CA ALA A 199 0.76 12.48 13.64
C ALA A 199 2.06 13.22 14.02
N PHE A 200 2.98 12.57 14.70
CA PHE A 200 4.31 13.14 14.98
C PHE A 200 5.11 13.33 13.68
N PHE A 201 5.04 12.39 12.76
CA PHE A 201 5.71 12.47 11.47
C PHE A 201 5.25 13.72 10.68
N ASN A 202 3.94 13.91 10.57
CA ASN A 202 3.35 15.04 9.85
C ASN A 202 3.66 16.40 10.49
N HIS A 203 4.20 16.43 11.72
CA HIS A 203 4.67 17.64 12.39
C HIS A 203 6.20 17.70 12.46
N ALA A 204 6.91 16.93 11.64
CA ALA A 204 8.37 16.85 11.55
C ALA A 204 9.07 16.39 12.85
N HIS A 205 8.34 15.77 13.79
CA HIS A 205 8.89 15.22 15.01
C HIS A 205 9.41 13.79 14.83
N ILE A 206 10.40 13.62 13.95
CA ILE A 206 10.90 12.31 13.49
C ILE A 206 11.43 11.45 14.64
N TYR A 207 12.18 12.03 15.57
CA TYR A 207 12.73 11.31 16.74
C TYR A 207 11.64 10.73 17.68
N ALA A 208 10.44 11.28 17.67
CA ALA A 208 9.29 10.71 18.37
C ALA A 208 8.51 9.74 17.48
N SER A 209 8.31 10.11 16.21
CA SER A 209 7.52 9.36 15.23
C SER A 209 8.09 7.96 14.98
N VAL A 210 9.36 7.88 14.59
CA VAL A 210 9.99 6.62 14.16
C VAL A 210 9.93 5.54 15.24
N PRO A 211 10.36 5.77 16.50
CA PRO A 211 10.26 4.74 17.54
C PRO A 211 8.82 4.31 17.84
N LEU A 212 7.84 5.20 17.72
CA LEU A 212 6.43 4.90 17.99
C LEU A 212 5.79 3.93 17.00
N ALA A 213 6.40 3.68 15.83
CA ALA A 213 5.94 2.66 14.90
C ALA A 213 6.28 1.22 15.34
N TYR A 214 7.29 1.02 16.19
CA TYR A 214 7.78 -0.31 16.57
C TYR A 214 6.90 -1.06 17.59
N PRO A 215 6.37 -0.43 18.66
CA PRO A 215 5.52 -1.14 19.62
C PRO A 215 4.31 -1.85 18.97
N PRO A 216 3.51 -1.21 18.09
CA PRO A 216 2.43 -1.92 17.42
C PRO A 216 2.92 -3.04 16.50
N MET A 217 4.04 -2.88 15.79
CA MET A 217 4.62 -3.97 14.99
C MET A 217 5.02 -5.16 15.85
N LEU A 218 5.72 -4.94 16.96
CA LEU A 218 6.12 -6.00 17.89
C LEU A 218 4.92 -6.69 18.52
N TYR A 219 3.90 -5.93 18.93
CA TYR A 219 2.65 -6.50 19.43
C TYR A 219 1.96 -7.38 18.39
N LEU A 220 1.80 -6.89 17.17
CA LEU A 220 1.16 -7.62 16.08
C LEU A 220 1.96 -8.88 15.70
N LEU A 221 3.29 -8.81 15.66
CA LEU A 221 4.16 -9.97 15.45
C LEU A 221 3.90 -11.04 16.52
N ALA A 222 4.00 -10.68 17.79
CA ALA A 222 3.74 -11.61 18.91
C ALA A 222 2.32 -12.17 18.85
N ARG A 223 1.35 -11.33 18.47
CA ARG A 223 -0.05 -11.71 18.31
C ARG A 223 -0.25 -12.73 17.19
N MET A 224 0.34 -12.52 16.03
CA MET A 224 0.28 -13.45 14.90
C MET A 224 0.96 -14.77 15.24
N LEU A 225 2.15 -14.75 15.85
CA LEU A 225 2.84 -15.96 16.32
C LEU A 225 2.01 -16.72 17.37
N SER A 226 1.30 -16.02 18.26
CA SER A 226 0.41 -16.65 19.25
C SER A 226 -0.76 -17.41 18.61
N LEU A 227 -1.28 -16.92 17.47
CA LEU A 227 -2.37 -17.58 16.74
C LEU A 227 -1.93 -18.89 16.08
N LEU A 228 -0.65 -19.01 15.72
CA LEU A 228 -0.10 -20.23 15.13
C LEU A 228 -0.01 -21.37 16.13
N ARG A 229 0.29 -21.08 17.40
CA ARG A 229 0.44 -22.08 18.48
C ARG A 229 -0.87 -22.69 18.96
N ARG A 230 -2.01 -22.08 18.68
CA ARG A 230 -3.31 -22.59 19.12
C ARG A 230 -3.64 -23.84 18.33
N ALA A 231 -3.60 -24.98 19.00
CA ALA A 231 -4.18 -26.23 18.49
C ALA A 231 -5.64 -25.97 18.07
N ARG A 232 -6.09 -26.69 17.05
CA ARG A 232 -7.50 -26.67 16.62
C ARG A 232 -8.33 -27.07 17.84
N SER A 233 -9.03 -26.13 18.42
CA SER A 233 -9.93 -26.40 19.54
C SER A 233 -11.13 -27.15 18.98
N ASP A 234 -11.54 -28.25 19.62
CA ASP A 234 -12.77 -28.96 19.29
C ASP A 234 -14.03 -28.15 19.60
N ARG A 235 -13.88 -27.02 20.28
CA ARG A 235 -14.98 -26.08 20.53
C ARG A 235 -15.31 -25.32 19.25
N PRO A 236 -16.61 -25.11 18.94
CA PRO A 236 -17.03 -24.31 17.82
C PRO A 236 -16.40 -22.89 17.93
N PRO A 237 -15.95 -22.32 16.82
CA PRO A 237 -15.37 -20.98 16.83
C PRO A 237 -16.42 -19.97 17.33
N PRO A 238 -16.02 -18.99 18.14
CA PRO A 238 -16.93 -17.94 18.59
C PRO A 238 -17.51 -17.19 17.38
N SER A 239 -18.77 -16.81 17.43
CA SER A 239 -19.45 -16.08 16.35
C SER A 239 -18.83 -14.71 16.12
N LEU A 240 -18.72 -14.31 14.86
CA LEU A 240 -18.39 -12.94 14.46
C LEU A 240 -19.60 -12.05 14.79
N ARG A 241 -19.48 -11.28 15.85
CA ARG A 241 -20.52 -10.32 16.26
C ARG A 241 -20.16 -8.96 15.70
N LEU A 242 -20.97 -8.50 14.75
CA LEU A 242 -20.87 -7.16 14.20
C LEU A 242 -21.90 -6.25 14.90
N LEU A 243 -21.51 -5.04 15.21
CA LEU A 243 -22.41 -4.01 15.77
C LEU A 243 -23.44 -3.58 14.73
N VAL A 244 -23.06 -3.60 13.46
CA VAL A 244 -23.86 -3.14 12.32
C VAL A 244 -24.25 -4.37 11.48
N PRO A 245 -25.52 -4.51 11.06
CA PRO A 245 -25.95 -5.57 10.14
C PRO A 245 -25.12 -5.60 8.84
N THR A 246 -24.85 -6.80 8.31
CA THR A 246 -24.01 -7.02 7.13
C THR A 246 -24.45 -6.20 5.92
N PHE A 247 -25.76 -6.00 5.74
CA PHE A 247 -26.30 -5.17 4.65
C PHE A 247 -25.80 -3.71 4.73
N TRP A 248 -25.86 -3.08 5.91
CA TRP A 248 -25.38 -1.71 6.09
C TRP A 248 -23.87 -1.61 5.95
N LEU A 249 -23.13 -2.64 6.36
CA LEU A 249 -21.70 -2.70 6.11
C LEU A 249 -21.39 -2.79 4.61
N ALA A 250 -22.17 -3.57 3.85
CA ALA A 250 -22.01 -3.64 2.40
C ALA A 250 -22.27 -2.30 1.72
N LEU A 251 -23.33 -1.57 2.15
CA LEU A 251 -23.55 -0.18 1.71
C LEU A 251 -22.38 0.74 2.12
N GLY A 252 -21.85 0.55 3.33
CA GLY A 252 -20.67 1.26 3.81
C GLY A 252 -19.43 1.01 2.94
N VAL A 253 -19.23 -0.23 2.46
CA VAL A 253 -18.16 -0.54 1.50
C VAL A 253 -18.34 0.27 0.21
N VAL A 254 -19.54 0.27 -0.38
CA VAL A 254 -19.81 0.99 -1.63
C VAL A 254 -19.61 2.49 -1.44
N PHE A 255 -20.15 3.06 -0.34
CA PHE A 255 -20.00 4.48 -0.02
C PHE A 255 -18.52 4.86 0.17
N LEU A 256 -17.77 4.09 0.97
CA LEU A 256 -16.36 4.37 1.22
C LEU A 256 -15.51 4.18 -0.02
N LEU A 257 -15.81 3.22 -0.91
CA LEU A 257 -15.13 3.11 -2.20
C LEU A 257 -15.36 4.35 -3.05
N GLY A 258 -16.59 4.82 -3.16
CA GLY A 258 -16.90 6.07 -3.87
C GLY A 258 -16.17 7.28 -3.29
N PHE A 259 -16.16 7.41 -1.95
CA PHE A 259 -15.44 8.46 -1.24
C PHE A 259 -13.92 8.42 -1.52
N ARG A 260 -13.29 7.23 -1.41
CA ARG A 260 -11.85 7.02 -1.65
C ARG A 260 -11.46 7.37 -3.09
N ILE A 261 -12.22 6.88 -4.08
CA ILE A 261 -11.99 7.18 -5.49
C ILE A 261 -12.17 8.68 -5.74
N GLY A 262 -13.24 9.28 -5.23
CA GLY A 262 -13.49 10.70 -5.37
C GLY A 262 -12.38 11.56 -4.76
N LEU A 263 -11.92 11.21 -3.56
CA LEU A 263 -10.82 11.92 -2.90
C LEU A 263 -9.53 11.78 -3.72
N ASN A 264 -9.19 10.56 -4.17
CA ASN A 264 -8.01 10.31 -4.98
C ASN A 264 -7.98 11.16 -6.26
N VAL A 265 -9.11 11.24 -6.96
CA VAL A 265 -9.20 12.01 -8.22
C VAL A 265 -9.09 13.51 -7.98
N VAL A 266 -9.61 14.00 -6.84
CA VAL A 266 -9.72 15.47 -6.60
C VAL A 266 -8.51 16.00 -5.85
N ASP A 267 -7.90 15.23 -4.96
CA ASP A 267 -6.97 15.74 -3.95
C ASP A 267 -5.84 14.76 -3.57
N SER A 268 -5.37 13.93 -4.46
CA SER A 268 -4.24 13.04 -4.17
C SER A 268 -2.92 13.51 -4.78
N ASN A 269 -1.82 12.90 -4.36
CA ASN A 269 -0.48 13.10 -4.94
C ASN A 269 -0.01 11.82 -5.61
N VAL A 270 0.75 11.95 -6.70
CA VAL A 270 1.54 10.84 -7.22
C VAL A 270 2.95 10.96 -6.65
N ILE A 271 3.37 9.95 -5.89
CA ILE A 271 4.75 9.89 -5.36
C ILE A 271 5.70 9.23 -6.37
N ASP A 272 6.99 9.26 -6.04
CA ASP A 272 8.09 8.70 -6.83
C ASP A 272 7.80 7.27 -7.35
N VAL A 273 7.21 6.41 -6.53
CA VAL A 273 6.88 5.01 -6.89
C VAL A 273 5.81 4.92 -7.98
N GLY A 274 4.75 5.73 -7.89
CA GLY A 274 3.71 5.78 -8.91
C GLY A 274 4.24 6.37 -10.22
N TYR A 275 5.05 7.41 -10.12
CA TYR A 275 5.73 7.99 -11.28
C TYR A 275 6.71 7.01 -11.92
N ALA A 276 7.50 6.28 -11.12
CA ALA A 276 8.38 5.23 -11.60
C ALA A 276 7.60 4.14 -12.39
N GLY A 277 6.42 3.74 -11.90
CA GLY A 277 5.56 2.81 -12.62
C GLY A 277 5.20 3.29 -14.04
N VAL A 278 4.86 4.57 -14.17
CA VAL A 278 4.50 5.18 -15.47
C VAL A 278 5.73 5.31 -16.39
N ILE A 279 6.88 5.76 -15.87
CA ILE A 279 8.12 5.85 -16.64
C ILE A 279 8.53 4.47 -17.15
N GLY A 280 8.61 3.48 -16.25
CA GLY A 280 9.03 2.13 -16.63
C GLY A 280 8.08 1.47 -17.62
N ALA A 281 6.75 1.67 -17.49
CA ALA A 281 5.77 1.23 -18.47
C ALA A 281 6.03 1.86 -19.85
N SER A 282 6.30 3.16 -19.89
CA SER A 282 6.63 3.86 -21.14
C SER A 282 7.91 3.30 -21.78
N ARG A 283 8.96 3.07 -21.00
CA ARG A 283 10.23 2.49 -21.50
C ARG A 283 10.01 1.10 -22.11
N ILE A 284 9.29 0.22 -21.41
CA ILE A 284 8.99 -1.13 -21.92
C ILE A 284 8.25 -1.05 -23.27
N VAL A 285 7.27 -0.16 -23.37
CA VAL A 285 6.47 0.00 -24.61
C VAL A 285 7.30 0.55 -25.78
N HIS A 286 8.31 1.39 -25.49
CA HIS A 286 9.20 1.96 -26.50
C HIS A 286 10.47 1.14 -26.73
N ASP A 287 10.57 -0.05 -26.13
CA ASP A 287 11.73 -0.95 -26.26
C ASP A 287 13.03 -0.29 -25.78
N GLU A 288 12.96 0.43 -24.65
CA GLU A 288 14.09 1.12 -24.02
C GLU A 288 14.61 0.35 -22.80
N PRO A 289 15.91 0.52 -22.40
CA PRO A 289 16.46 -0.06 -21.19
C PRO A 289 15.63 0.31 -19.95
N LEU A 290 15.32 -0.67 -19.10
CA LEU A 290 14.47 -0.46 -17.95
C LEU A 290 15.26 0.10 -16.76
N TYR A 291 16.54 -0.26 -16.63
CA TYR A 291 17.41 0.15 -15.54
C TYR A 291 18.47 1.15 -16.02
N GLY A 292 18.83 2.11 -15.17
CA GLY A 292 19.78 3.18 -15.49
C GLY A 292 19.22 4.30 -16.38
N GLY A 293 19.85 5.45 -16.32
CA GLY A 293 19.54 6.59 -17.19
C GLY A 293 18.15 7.19 -17.02
N TRP A 294 17.60 7.17 -15.82
CA TRP A 294 16.26 7.70 -15.50
C TRP A 294 16.24 9.23 -15.45
N PRO A 295 15.06 9.88 -15.61
CA PRO A 295 14.91 11.32 -15.49
C PRO A 295 15.42 11.83 -14.13
N SER A 296 16.04 13.02 -14.12
CA SER A 296 16.62 13.61 -12.91
C SER A 296 15.61 13.94 -11.81
N ASP A 297 14.32 14.05 -12.15
CA ASP A 297 13.22 14.23 -11.18
C ASP A 297 12.79 12.91 -10.52
N ASN A 298 13.22 11.74 -11.05
CA ASN A 298 13.04 10.43 -10.45
C ASN A 298 14.24 9.50 -10.74
N GLU A 299 15.44 9.96 -10.47
CA GLU A 299 16.71 9.30 -10.81
C GLU A 299 16.82 7.86 -10.29
N HIS A 300 16.18 7.57 -9.15
CA HIS A 300 16.19 6.25 -8.51
C HIS A 300 14.86 5.49 -8.67
N GLY A 301 14.08 5.81 -9.67
CA GLY A 301 12.84 5.11 -9.97
C GLY A 301 13.05 3.68 -10.49
N ASP A 302 14.28 3.31 -10.90
CA ASP A 302 14.70 2.01 -11.41
C ASP A 302 15.06 0.98 -10.32
N THR A 303 14.67 1.22 -9.07
CA THR A 303 15.05 0.35 -7.92
C THR A 303 14.04 -0.74 -7.58
N TYR A 304 13.04 -0.96 -8.41
CA TYR A 304 11.97 -1.95 -8.21
C TYR A 304 12.13 -3.15 -9.16
N GLY A 305 11.43 -4.23 -8.85
CA GLY A 305 11.34 -5.37 -9.76
C GLY A 305 10.50 -5.07 -11.01
N PRO A 306 10.67 -5.84 -12.10
CA PRO A 306 10.06 -5.54 -13.41
C PRO A 306 8.53 -5.49 -13.37
N VAL A 307 7.87 -6.30 -12.53
CA VAL A 307 6.41 -6.29 -12.39
C VAL A 307 5.87 -4.93 -11.92
N ASN A 308 6.69 -4.17 -11.17
CA ASN A 308 6.31 -2.81 -10.78
C ASN A 308 6.01 -1.91 -11.98
N TYR A 309 6.71 -2.12 -13.09
CA TYR A 309 6.59 -1.30 -14.29
C TYR A 309 5.57 -1.90 -15.27
N GLU A 310 5.64 -3.20 -15.49
CA GLU A 310 4.76 -3.90 -16.43
C GLU A 310 3.28 -3.72 -16.10
N ILE A 311 2.92 -3.71 -14.82
CA ILE A 311 1.53 -3.60 -14.40
C ILE A 311 0.92 -2.23 -14.72
N TYR A 312 1.74 -1.20 -14.94
CA TYR A 312 1.29 0.14 -15.33
C TYR A 312 1.09 0.28 -16.85
N ILE A 313 1.55 -0.66 -17.68
CA ILE A 313 1.42 -0.60 -19.14
C ILE A 313 -0.02 -0.32 -19.59
N PRO A 314 -1.06 -1.07 -19.16
CA PRO A 314 -2.41 -0.79 -19.63
C PRO A 314 -2.91 0.61 -19.25
N PHE A 315 -2.49 1.14 -18.12
CA PHE A 315 -2.88 2.49 -17.68
C PHE A 315 -2.11 3.56 -18.46
N GLN A 316 -0.82 3.37 -18.66
CA GLN A 316 0.02 4.27 -19.47
C GLN A 316 -0.45 4.30 -20.93
N GLN A 317 -0.87 3.17 -21.50
CA GLN A 317 -1.41 3.12 -22.85
C GLN A 317 -2.76 3.85 -23.00
N VAL A 318 -3.60 3.83 -21.96
CA VAL A 318 -4.91 4.50 -21.98
C VAL A 318 -4.79 5.99 -21.74
N PHE A 319 -3.96 6.40 -20.77
CA PHE A 319 -3.89 7.79 -20.31
C PHE A 319 -2.70 8.57 -20.87
N GLY A 320 -1.67 7.86 -21.37
CA GLY A 320 -0.42 8.46 -21.81
C GLY A 320 0.48 8.93 -20.66
N TRP A 321 1.60 9.54 -21.06
CA TRP A 321 2.52 10.24 -20.18
C TRP A 321 3.08 11.47 -20.88
N SER A 322 3.11 12.59 -20.21
CA SER A 322 3.56 13.89 -20.75
C SER A 322 5.10 14.04 -20.82
N GLY A 323 5.85 13.06 -20.28
CA GLY A 323 7.29 13.17 -20.09
C GLY A 323 7.72 13.93 -18.84
N LYS A 324 6.77 14.30 -17.97
CA LYS A 324 7.01 15.07 -16.75
C LYS A 324 6.26 14.46 -15.57
N TRP A 325 6.73 14.81 -14.37
CA TRP A 325 6.01 14.52 -13.14
C TRP A 325 4.89 15.56 -12.94
N ASP A 326 3.75 15.29 -13.51
CA ASP A 326 2.54 16.09 -13.40
C ASP A 326 1.40 15.30 -12.75
N ASP A 327 0.14 15.56 -13.12
CA ASP A 327 -1.03 14.88 -12.54
C ASP A 327 -1.09 13.37 -12.78
N LEU A 328 -0.34 12.81 -13.72
CA LEU A 328 -0.15 11.38 -13.99
C LEU A 328 -1.43 10.52 -13.87
N PRO A 329 -2.45 10.70 -14.71
CA PRO A 329 -3.71 9.97 -14.60
C PRO A 329 -3.53 8.44 -14.71
N ALA A 330 -2.47 7.97 -15.36
CA ALA A 330 -2.10 6.56 -15.40
C ALA A 330 -1.78 5.99 -14.00
N ALA A 331 -1.09 6.77 -13.16
CA ALA A 331 -0.78 6.37 -11.79
C ALA A 331 -2.04 6.35 -10.91
N HIS A 332 -2.92 7.35 -11.05
CA HIS A 332 -4.22 7.36 -10.38
C HIS A 332 -5.08 6.15 -10.75
N GLY A 333 -5.21 5.87 -12.05
CA GLY A 333 -5.97 4.71 -12.55
C GLY A 333 -5.43 3.38 -12.00
N ALA A 334 -4.10 3.22 -11.99
CA ALA A 334 -3.45 2.03 -11.45
C ALA A 334 -3.69 1.88 -9.94
N ALA A 335 -3.49 2.93 -9.14
CA ALA A 335 -3.70 2.90 -7.70
C ALA A 335 -5.16 2.59 -7.32
N ILE A 336 -6.13 3.21 -8.00
CA ILE A 336 -7.56 2.91 -7.82
C ILE A 336 -7.85 1.44 -8.15
N PHE A 337 -7.31 0.93 -9.27
CA PHE A 337 -7.49 -0.47 -9.64
C PHE A 337 -6.91 -1.43 -8.60
N PHE A 338 -5.72 -1.17 -8.08
CA PHE A 338 -5.08 -2.01 -7.06
C PHE A 338 -5.87 -2.02 -5.74
N ASP A 339 -6.43 -0.88 -5.33
CA ASP A 339 -7.27 -0.76 -4.14
C ASP A 339 -8.60 -1.52 -4.29
N LEU A 340 -9.24 -1.41 -5.44
CA LEU A 340 -10.45 -2.17 -5.78
C LEU A 340 -10.18 -3.67 -5.82
N LEU A 341 -9.05 -4.08 -6.40
CA LEU A 341 -8.64 -5.49 -6.48
C LEU A 341 -8.40 -6.08 -5.08
N ALA A 342 -7.69 -5.36 -4.21
CA ALA A 342 -7.47 -5.78 -2.83
C ALA A 342 -8.80 -5.94 -2.07
N THR A 343 -9.73 -4.99 -2.23
CA THR A 343 -11.06 -5.02 -1.63
C THR A 343 -11.86 -6.25 -2.11
N ALA A 344 -11.87 -6.50 -3.42
CA ALA A 344 -12.56 -7.65 -4.02
C ALA A 344 -11.98 -8.99 -3.55
N LEU A 345 -10.65 -9.10 -3.50
CA LEU A 345 -9.98 -10.31 -3.03
C LEU A 345 -10.27 -10.60 -1.57
N LEU A 346 -10.30 -9.59 -0.70
CA LEU A 346 -10.69 -9.75 0.70
C LEU A 346 -12.13 -10.23 0.84
N PHE A 347 -13.05 -9.68 0.06
CA PHE A 347 -14.43 -10.16 0.03
C PHE A 347 -14.49 -11.63 -0.40
N LEU A 348 -13.80 -12.01 -1.48
CA LEU A 348 -13.81 -13.37 -2.00
C LEU A 348 -13.19 -14.38 -1.03
N ILE A 349 -12.07 -14.04 -0.39
CA ILE A 349 -11.42 -14.88 0.61
C ILE A 349 -12.35 -15.06 1.81
N GLY A 350 -12.90 -13.99 2.37
CA GLY A 350 -13.80 -14.04 3.52
C GLY A 350 -15.07 -14.84 3.23
N ARG A 351 -15.68 -14.60 2.06
CA ARG A 351 -16.86 -15.36 1.59
C ARG A 351 -16.55 -16.85 1.48
N ARG A 352 -15.37 -17.20 0.99
CA ARG A 352 -14.94 -18.59 0.85
C ARG A 352 -14.61 -19.24 2.20
N MET A 353 -14.05 -18.48 3.15
CA MET A 353 -13.69 -18.99 4.49
C MET A 353 -14.92 -19.24 5.37
N ARG A 354 -15.81 -18.26 5.51
CA ARG A 354 -16.89 -18.24 6.51
C ARG A 354 -18.20 -17.62 5.99
N GLY A 355 -18.36 -17.46 4.70
CA GLY A 355 -19.56 -16.89 4.10
C GLY A 355 -19.53 -15.37 3.87
N PRO A 356 -20.62 -14.81 3.33
CA PRO A 356 -20.67 -13.43 2.84
C PRO A 356 -20.44 -12.39 3.96
N THR A 357 -20.89 -12.66 5.18
CA THR A 357 -20.70 -11.74 6.32
C THR A 357 -19.22 -11.48 6.59
N LEU A 358 -18.37 -12.51 6.60
CA LEU A 358 -16.93 -12.33 6.76
C LEU A 358 -16.34 -11.62 5.53
N GLY A 359 -16.82 -11.93 4.32
CA GLY A 359 -16.37 -11.25 3.10
C GLY A 359 -16.61 -9.75 3.16
N VAL A 360 -17.82 -9.33 3.52
CA VAL A 360 -18.17 -7.91 3.68
C VAL A 360 -17.38 -7.27 4.83
N ALA A 361 -17.20 -7.97 5.96
CA ALA A 361 -16.46 -7.44 7.09
C ALA A 361 -14.99 -7.17 6.76
N LEU A 362 -14.33 -8.05 5.99
CA LEU A 362 -12.94 -7.89 5.56
C LEU A 362 -12.79 -6.77 4.51
N ALA A 363 -13.69 -6.72 3.52
CA ALA A 363 -13.72 -5.63 2.54
C ALA A 363 -13.95 -4.29 3.23
N TYR A 364 -14.90 -4.23 4.19
CA TYR A 364 -15.15 -3.04 4.98
C TYR A 364 -13.93 -2.61 5.80
N ALA A 365 -13.25 -3.56 6.45
CA ALA A 365 -12.05 -3.26 7.21
C ALA A 365 -10.97 -2.61 6.33
N TRP A 366 -10.81 -3.07 5.07
CA TRP A 366 -9.87 -2.46 4.13
C TRP A 366 -10.27 -1.02 3.77
N VAL A 367 -11.50 -0.81 3.34
CA VAL A 367 -11.92 0.52 2.85
C VAL A 367 -12.07 1.56 3.96
N ALA A 368 -12.30 1.13 5.21
CA ALA A 368 -12.41 2.02 6.37
C ALA A 368 -11.07 2.29 7.07
N TYR A 369 -10.02 1.49 6.82
CA TYR A 369 -8.75 1.66 7.50
C TYR A 369 -7.98 2.86 6.95
N PRO A 370 -7.56 3.82 7.79
CA PRO A 370 -6.97 5.08 7.31
C PRO A 370 -5.69 4.87 6.47
N PHE A 371 -4.83 3.90 6.83
CA PHE A 371 -3.57 3.69 6.13
C PHE A 371 -3.72 3.06 4.74
N THR A 372 -4.81 2.33 4.46
CA THR A 372 -5.10 1.87 3.10
C THR A 372 -5.58 3.02 2.21
N LEU A 373 -6.34 3.98 2.77
CA LEU A 373 -6.64 5.24 2.07
C LEU A 373 -5.38 6.07 1.84
N TYR A 374 -4.53 6.20 2.85
CA TYR A 374 -3.25 6.91 2.74
C TYR A 374 -2.36 6.35 1.61
N SER A 375 -2.34 5.01 1.47
CA SER A 375 -1.66 4.35 0.36
C SER A 375 -2.29 4.67 -1.00
N LEU A 376 -3.63 4.69 -1.08
CA LEU A 376 -4.34 5.07 -2.29
C LEU A 376 -4.05 6.52 -2.70
N GLU A 377 -4.10 7.46 -1.73
CA GLU A 377 -3.87 8.89 -1.96
C GLU A 377 -2.41 9.23 -2.33
N SER A 378 -1.48 8.31 -2.11
CA SER A 378 -0.09 8.44 -2.58
C SER A 378 0.12 7.94 -4.02
N ASN A 379 -0.88 7.30 -4.60
CA ASN A 379 -0.85 6.67 -5.92
C ASN A 379 0.36 5.72 -6.10
N SER A 380 0.71 5.03 -5.01
CA SER A 380 1.80 4.05 -4.98
C SER A 380 1.33 2.65 -5.35
N ASN A 381 2.28 1.74 -5.55
CA ASN A 381 2.01 0.33 -5.83
C ASN A 381 1.80 -0.53 -4.56
N ASP A 382 1.70 0.06 -3.38
CA ASP A 382 1.65 -0.70 -2.13
C ASP A 382 0.35 -1.53 -1.99
N SER A 383 -0.77 -1.01 -2.52
CA SER A 383 -2.00 -1.78 -2.62
C SER A 383 -1.90 -2.95 -3.61
N LEU A 384 -1.06 -2.87 -4.65
CA LEU A 384 -0.76 -3.99 -5.55
C LEU A 384 -0.05 -5.13 -4.82
N VAL A 385 0.94 -4.82 -4.00
CA VAL A 385 1.63 -5.84 -3.17
C VAL A 385 0.62 -6.60 -2.32
N ALA A 386 -0.27 -5.87 -1.63
CA ALA A 386 -1.34 -6.48 -0.84
C ALA A 386 -2.27 -7.35 -1.70
N ALA A 387 -2.68 -6.86 -2.88
CA ALA A 387 -3.56 -7.60 -3.79
C ALA A 387 -2.93 -8.90 -4.29
N LEU A 388 -1.66 -8.88 -4.71
CA LEU A 388 -0.96 -10.07 -5.20
C LEU A 388 -0.79 -11.13 -4.09
N VAL A 389 -0.45 -10.71 -2.87
CA VAL A 389 -0.38 -11.60 -1.71
C VAL A 389 -1.76 -12.17 -1.38
N LEU A 390 -2.81 -11.36 -1.39
CA LEU A 390 -4.18 -11.82 -1.19
C LEU A 390 -4.63 -12.79 -2.29
N ALA A 391 -4.26 -12.57 -3.54
CA ALA A 391 -4.52 -13.51 -4.63
C ALA A 391 -3.84 -14.87 -4.38
N ALA A 392 -2.60 -14.87 -3.90
CA ALA A 392 -1.89 -16.08 -3.51
C ALA A 392 -2.58 -16.81 -2.33
N VAL A 393 -3.09 -16.07 -1.33
CA VAL A 393 -3.89 -16.63 -0.22
C VAL A 393 -5.24 -17.17 -0.73
N LEU A 394 -5.88 -16.49 -1.68
CA LEU A 394 -7.11 -17.00 -2.31
C LEU A 394 -6.82 -18.31 -3.07
N ALA A 395 -5.74 -18.36 -3.85
CA ALA A 395 -5.30 -19.58 -4.52
C ALA A 395 -5.02 -20.70 -3.49
N ALA A 396 -4.42 -20.39 -2.34
CA ALA A 396 -4.19 -21.36 -1.26
C ALA A 396 -5.49 -21.94 -0.66
N SER A 397 -6.63 -21.28 -0.85
CA SER A 397 -7.94 -21.80 -0.43
C SER A 397 -8.45 -22.99 -1.27
N TYR A 398 -7.83 -23.23 -2.43
CA TYR A 398 -8.18 -24.34 -3.32
C TYR A 398 -7.16 -25.47 -3.19
N ARG A 399 -7.66 -26.74 -3.18
CA ARG A 399 -6.80 -27.94 -3.00
C ARG A 399 -6.47 -28.61 -4.33
N THR A 400 -6.30 -27.83 -5.40
CA THR A 400 -5.97 -28.33 -6.73
C THR A 400 -4.48 -28.11 -7.05
N GLN A 401 -3.93 -28.92 -7.97
CA GLN A 401 -2.55 -28.71 -8.44
C GLN A 401 -2.39 -27.37 -9.16
N LEU A 402 -3.40 -26.97 -9.93
CA LEU A 402 -3.44 -25.68 -10.62
C LEU A 402 -3.37 -24.51 -9.61
N ALA A 403 -4.07 -24.62 -8.49
CA ALA A 403 -3.99 -23.62 -7.42
C ALA A 403 -2.60 -23.58 -6.76
N GLY A 404 -1.91 -24.73 -6.70
CA GLY A 404 -0.51 -24.82 -6.25
C GLY A 404 0.42 -24.04 -7.19
N ALA A 405 0.30 -24.28 -8.50
CA ALA A 405 1.05 -23.50 -9.51
C ALA A 405 0.69 -22.00 -9.47
N GLY A 406 -0.61 -21.66 -9.37
CA GLY A 406 -1.06 -20.28 -9.25
C GLY A 406 -0.48 -19.55 -8.03
N ARG A 407 -0.30 -20.23 -6.87
CA ARG A 407 0.40 -19.67 -5.70
C ARG A 407 1.85 -19.34 -6.04
N GLY A 408 2.54 -20.21 -6.79
CA GLY A 408 3.93 -19.98 -7.20
C GLY A 408 4.04 -18.77 -8.12
N ALA A 409 3.18 -18.69 -9.13
CA ALA A 409 3.14 -17.54 -10.05
C ALA A 409 2.85 -16.22 -9.31
N LEU A 410 1.83 -16.19 -8.45
CA LEU A 410 1.45 -14.99 -7.69
C LEU A 410 2.52 -14.57 -6.67
N ALA A 411 3.24 -15.56 -6.08
CA ALA A 411 4.37 -15.28 -5.20
C ALA A 411 5.54 -14.63 -5.97
N ALA A 412 5.81 -15.08 -7.20
CA ALA A 412 6.81 -14.46 -8.07
C ALA A 412 6.41 -13.03 -8.46
N LEU A 413 5.17 -12.81 -8.86
CA LEU A 413 4.66 -11.45 -9.19
C LEU A 413 4.78 -10.51 -7.99
N ALA A 414 4.39 -10.95 -6.78
CA ALA A 414 4.50 -10.13 -5.58
C ALA A 414 5.98 -9.81 -5.24
N ALA A 415 6.88 -10.81 -5.33
CA ALA A 415 8.30 -10.63 -5.07
C ALA A 415 8.99 -9.72 -6.09
N LEU A 416 8.55 -9.76 -7.36
CA LEU A 416 9.10 -8.92 -8.43
C LEU A 416 8.38 -7.58 -8.60
N THR A 417 7.37 -7.31 -7.77
CA THR A 417 6.84 -5.94 -7.57
C THR A 417 7.68 -5.22 -6.53
N LYS A 418 7.86 -5.83 -5.36
CA LYS A 418 8.74 -5.38 -4.26
C LYS A 418 9.35 -6.63 -3.60
N PHE A 419 10.60 -6.56 -3.17
CA PHE A 419 11.33 -7.77 -2.73
C PHE A 419 10.87 -8.34 -1.38
N ALA A 420 10.32 -7.54 -0.48
CA ALA A 420 9.87 -8.02 0.83
C ALA A 420 8.88 -9.21 0.79
N PRO A 421 7.90 -9.30 -0.13
CA PRO A 421 7.03 -10.46 -0.28
C PRO A 421 7.74 -11.77 -0.62
N LEU A 422 9.01 -11.76 -1.07
CA LEU A 422 9.79 -12.97 -1.29
C LEU A 422 9.89 -13.83 -0.02
N ALA A 423 9.88 -13.20 1.17
CA ALA A 423 9.84 -13.90 2.45
C ALA A 423 8.61 -14.81 2.61
N LEU A 424 7.54 -14.59 1.84
CA LEU A 424 6.33 -15.41 1.86
C LEU A 424 6.42 -16.63 0.95
N ALA A 425 7.35 -16.67 0.01
CA ALA A 425 7.44 -17.76 -0.96
C ALA A 425 7.57 -19.14 -0.30
N PRO A 426 8.41 -19.37 0.72
CA PRO A 426 8.50 -20.69 1.38
C PRO A 426 7.23 -21.05 2.16
N LEU A 427 6.51 -20.06 2.72
CA LEU A 427 5.24 -20.29 3.42
C LEU A 427 4.13 -20.72 2.46
N LEU A 428 4.04 -20.06 1.32
CA LEU A 428 3.08 -20.37 0.25
C LEU A 428 3.38 -21.72 -0.40
N ALA A 429 4.66 -22.07 -0.58
CA ALA A 429 5.10 -23.35 -1.11
C ALA A 429 4.67 -24.51 -0.20
N THR A 430 4.89 -24.40 1.11
CA THR A 430 4.67 -25.48 2.07
C THR A 430 3.23 -25.59 2.59
N HIS A 431 2.34 -24.63 2.26
CA HIS A 431 0.95 -24.67 2.73
C HIS A 431 0.19 -25.89 2.21
N GLY A 432 -0.41 -26.65 3.14
CA GLY A 432 -1.23 -27.83 2.84
C GLY A 432 -0.42 -29.10 2.51
N LEU A 433 0.91 -29.06 2.48
CA LEU A 433 1.73 -30.23 2.16
C LEU A 433 1.64 -31.34 3.20
N SER A 434 1.43 -31.01 4.47
CA SER A 434 1.32 -32.00 5.57
C SER A 434 0.19 -33.02 5.36
N GLU A 435 -0.83 -32.64 4.59
CA GLU A 435 -1.98 -33.50 4.29
C GLU A 435 -1.73 -34.43 3.08
N LEU A 436 -0.61 -34.30 2.38
CA LEU A 436 -0.29 -35.07 1.18
C LEU A 436 0.70 -36.20 1.46
N SER A 437 0.62 -37.29 0.69
CA SER A 437 1.65 -38.33 0.62
C SER A 437 2.96 -37.77 0.01
N TRP A 438 4.10 -38.41 0.33
CA TRP A 438 5.42 -37.93 -0.11
C TRP A 438 5.53 -37.65 -1.62
N PRO A 439 5.10 -38.55 -2.55
CA PRO A 439 5.19 -38.28 -3.98
C PRO A 439 4.34 -37.07 -4.39
N ARG A 440 3.18 -36.89 -3.75
CA ARG A 440 2.30 -35.72 -4.02
C ARG A 440 2.89 -34.43 -3.48
N ARG A 441 3.60 -34.46 -2.35
CA ARG A 441 4.34 -33.30 -1.82
C ARG A 441 5.42 -32.84 -2.77
N VAL A 442 6.26 -33.77 -3.24
CA VAL A 442 7.34 -33.48 -4.20
C VAL A 442 6.77 -32.86 -5.47
N ARG A 443 5.71 -33.45 -6.02
CA ARG A 443 5.05 -32.92 -7.21
C ARG A 443 4.45 -31.53 -6.98
N ALA A 444 3.82 -31.28 -5.84
CA ALA A 444 3.24 -29.99 -5.51
C ALA A 444 4.31 -28.90 -5.37
N LEU A 445 5.43 -29.22 -4.72
CA LEU A 445 6.58 -28.32 -4.61
C LEU A 445 7.23 -28.05 -5.97
N ALA A 446 7.39 -29.09 -6.81
CA ALA A 446 7.94 -28.92 -8.15
C ALA A 446 7.07 -28.03 -9.03
N LEU A 447 5.74 -28.22 -9.00
CA LEU A 447 4.80 -27.36 -9.73
C LEU A 447 4.81 -25.91 -9.23
N TYR A 448 4.87 -25.72 -7.91
CA TYR A 448 5.02 -24.38 -7.32
C TYR A 448 6.31 -23.72 -7.79
N ALA A 449 7.45 -24.42 -7.65
CA ALA A 449 8.75 -23.89 -8.02
C ALA A 449 8.85 -23.60 -9.52
N ALA A 450 8.34 -24.50 -10.37
CA ALA A 450 8.31 -24.31 -11.81
C ALA A 450 7.43 -23.10 -12.22
N ALA A 451 6.27 -22.94 -11.60
CA ALA A 451 5.41 -21.78 -11.83
C ALA A 451 6.04 -20.48 -11.33
N PHE A 452 6.69 -20.51 -10.14
CA PHE A 452 7.42 -19.35 -9.61
C PHE A 452 8.56 -18.95 -10.58
N ALA A 453 9.45 -19.89 -10.92
CA ALA A 453 10.60 -19.62 -11.77
C ALA A 453 10.17 -19.24 -13.21
N GLY A 454 9.17 -19.94 -13.78
CA GLY A 454 8.66 -19.64 -15.11
C GLY A 454 8.00 -18.24 -15.18
N THR A 455 7.23 -17.85 -14.15
CA THR A 455 6.65 -16.50 -14.08
C THR A 455 7.75 -15.46 -13.89
N ALA A 456 8.70 -15.70 -12.98
CA ALA A 456 9.82 -14.77 -12.79
C ALA A 456 10.63 -14.58 -14.08
N ALA A 457 10.95 -15.67 -14.79
CA ALA A 457 11.63 -15.58 -16.08
C ALA A 457 10.81 -14.79 -17.12
N LEU A 458 9.50 -15.07 -17.23
CA LEU A 458 8.63 -14.43 -18.20
C LEU A 458 8.55 -12.92 -18.01
N VAL A 459 8.29 -12.47 -16.77
CA VAL A 459 8.18 -11.03 -16.48
C VAL A 459 9.53 -10.32 -16.42
N SER A 460 10.64 -11.04 -16.46
CA SER A 460 11.96 -10.42 -16.55
C SER A 460 12.44 -10.27 -18.00
N ILE A 461 11.70 -10.78 -19.00
CA ILE A 461 12.11 -10.70 -20.41
C ILE A 461 12.30 -9.24 -20.86
N PRO A 462 11.36 -8.30 -20.62
CA PRO A 462 11.55 -6.91 -21.06
C PRO A 462 12.79 -6.25 -20.48
N ALA A 463 13.09 -6.50 -19.20
CA ALA A 463 14.30 -6.02 -18.56
C ALA A 463 15.56 -6.66 -19.17
N LEU A 464 15.58 -8.00 -19.25
CA LEU A 464 16.75 -8.76 -19.73
C LEU A 464 17.04 -8.61 -21.23
N SER A 465 16.11 -8.03 -22.00
CA SER A 465 16.37 -7.72 -23.42
C SER A 465 17.36 -6.59 -23.61
N HIS A 466 17.49 -5.69 -22.64
CA HIS A 466 18.33 -4.49 -22.71
C HIS A 466 19.34 -4.40 -21.56
N ASP A 467 19.00 -4.91 -20.39
CA ASP A 467 19.80 -4.74 -19.18
C ASP A 467 20.47 -6.08 -18.77
N SER A 468 21.70 -6.01 -18.26
CA SER A 468 22.38 -7.18 -17.74
C SER A 468 21.84 -7.58 -16.34
N LEU A 469 21.94 -8.87 -15.98
CA LEU A 469 21.59 -9.32 -14.62
C LEU A 469 22.41 -8.58 -13.54
N HIS A 470 23.66 -8.22 -13.85
CA HIS A 470 24.50 -7.47 -12.93
C HIS A 470 23.94 -6.04 -12.70
N GLU A 471 23.55 -5.36 -13.75
CA GLU A 471 22.98 -4.01 -13.68
C GLU A 471 21.64 -4.02 -12.92
N ILE A 472 20.75 -4.97 -13.22
CA ILE A 472 19.51 -5.16 -12.49
C ILE A 472 19.79 -5.39 -10.99
N TYR A 473 20.79 -6.22 -10.66
CA TYR A 473 21.17 -6.50 -9.27
C TYR A 473 21.71 -5.26 -8.57
N GLU A 474 22.60 -4.48 -9.22
CA GLU A 474 23.17 -3.24 -8.67
C GLU A 474 22.07 -2.19 -8.41
N GLN A 475 21.20 -1.94 -9.39
CA GLN A 475 20.16 -0.92 -9.28
C GLN A 475 19.04 -1.31 -8.29
N THR A 476 18.78 -2.59 -8.10
CA THR A 476 17.70 -3.05 -7.23
C THR A 476 18.20 -3.46 -5.85
N ILE A 477 18.95 -4.55 -5.74
CA ILE A 477 19.33 -5.14 -4.45
C ILE A 477 20.42 -4.34 -3.76
N VAL A 478 21.51 -4.03 -4.47
CA VAL A 478 22.66 -3.32 -3.89
C VAL A 478 22.26 -1.90 -3.50
N TYR A 479 21.54 -1.19 -4.38
CA TYR A 479 21.05 0.14 -4.06
C TYR A 479 20.17 0.14 -2.80
N GLN A 480 19.18 -0.76 -2.72
CA GLN A 480 18.26 -0.81 -1.56
C GLN A 480 18.98 -1.19 -0.25
N SER A 481 20.00 -2.07 -0.32
CA SER A 481 20.76 -2.47 0.87
C SER A 481 21.77 -1.41 1.34
N ASN A 482 22.15 -0.47 0.46
CA ASN A 482 23.05 0.63 0.80
C ASN A 482 22.35 1.98 1.00
N ARG A 483 21.04 2.03 0.79
CA ARG A 483 20.24 3.24 0.94
C ARG A 483 20.03 3.56 2.42
N GLY A 484 20.87 4.42 2.98
CA GLY A 484 20.65 4.95 4.33
C GLY A 484 19.32 5.70 4.44
N SER A 485 18.59 5.48 5.51
CA SER A 485 17.31 6.13 5.73
C SER A 485 17.07 6.38 7.22
N PRO A 486 16.61 7.56 7.56
CA PRO A 486 16.28 7.90 8.94
C PRO A 486 14.84 7.54 9.33
N PHE A 487 14.12 6.83 8.47
CA PHE A 487 12.73 6.40 8.74
C PHE A 487 12.64 5.08 9.52
N SER A 488 13.77 4.59 10.02
CA SER A 488 13.84 3.48 10.95
C SER A 488 14.68 3.86 12.18
N VAL A 489 14.55 3.08 13.26
CA VAL A 489 15.44 3.23 14.43
C VAL A 489 16.89 2.92 14.09
N TRP A 490 17.11 2.09 13.06
CA TRP A 490 18.43 1.70 12.59
C TRP A 490 19.19 2.88 12.02
N GLY A 491 18.65 3.51 10.99
CA GLY A 491 19.25 4.67 10.34
C GLY A 491 19.18 5.94 11.19
N LEU A 492 18.06 6.16 11.94
CA LEU A 492 17.89 7.35 12.77
C LEU A 492 18.92 7.44 13.92
N TYR A 493 19.27 6.30 14.51
CA TYR A 493 20.18 6.23 15.65
C TYR A 493 21.54 5.58 15.33
N GLY A 494 21.79 5.24 14.05
CA GLY A 494 23.05 4.62 13.63
C GLY A 494 23.25 3.20 14.17
N LEU A 495 22.19 2.37 14.16
CA LEU A 495 22.18 1.02 14.74
C LEU A 495 22.24 -0.10 13.67
N GLN A 496 22.98 0.08 12.58
CA GLN A 496 23.03 -0.83 11.42
C GLN A 496 23.52 -2.25 11.79
N ASP A 497 24.42 -2.37 12.79
CA ASP A 497 24.87 -3.69 13.25
C ASP A 497 23.73 -4.50 13.90
N LEU A 498 22.83 -3.82 14.64
CA LEU A 498 21.64 -4.45 15.21
C LEU A 498 20.57 -4.74 14.15
N GLU A 499 20.45 -3.89 13.14
CA GLU A 499 19.58 -4.10 11.99
C GLU A 499 19.84 -5.44 11.32
N ARG A 500 21.12 -5.74 10.99
CA ARG A 500 21.51 -7.01 10.39
C ARG A 500 21.10 -8.24 11.21
N LEU A 501 21.17 -8.14 12.55
CA LEU A 501 20.70 -9.21 13.43
C LEU A 501 19.18 -9.39 13.33
N VAL A 502 18.43 -8.30 13.20
CA VAL A 502 16.97 -8.34 13.03
C VAL A 502 16.59 -8.88 11.66
N GLU A 503 17.30 -8.53 10.59
CA GLU A 503 17.11 -9.10 9.25
C GLU A 503 17.33 -10.61 9.24
N ILE A 504 18.42 -11.08 9.85
CA ILE A 504 18.70 -12.51 10.00
C ILE A 504 17.60 -13.20 10.81
N ALA A 505 17.16 -12.58 11.91
CA ALA A 505 16.05 -13.11 12.70
C ALA A 505 14.72 -13.15 11.91
N ALA A 506 14.43 -12.15 11.10
CA ALA A 506 13.27 -12.14 10.22
C ALA A 506 13.30 -13.25 9.18
N ALA A 507 14.45 -13.47 8.53
CA ALA A 507 14.65 -14.57 7.60
C ALA A 507 14.49 -15.93 8.30
N ALA A 508 15.08 -16.07 9.50
CA ALA A 508 14.95 -17.30 10.31
C ALA A 508 13.49 -17.55 10.73
N ILE A 509 12.73 -16.50 11.09
CA ILE A 509 11.30 -16.61 11.41
C ILE A 509 10.53 -17.06 10.16
N ALA A 510 10.75 -16.46 9.00
CA ALA A 510 10.07 -16.83 7.76
C ALA A 510 10.32 -18.31 7.39
N LEU A 511 11.57 -18.75 7.46
CA LEU A 511 11.95 -20.15 7.20
C LEU A 511 11.39 -21.10 8.27
N ALA A 512 11.50 -20.77 9.55
CA ALA A 512 10.94 -21.59 10.63
C ALA A 512 9.42 -21.75 10.46
N LEU A 513 8.70 -20.69 10.15
CA LEU A 513 7.26 -20.72 9.89
C LEU A 513 6.89 -21.55 8.65
N ALA A 514 7.79 -21.73 7.69
CA ALA A 514 7.59 -22.61 6.55
C ALA A 514 7.76 -24.09 6.90
N ILE A 515 8.64 -24.43 7.84
CA ILE A 515 9.05 -25.79 8.16
C ILE A 515 8.30 -26.36 9.38
N VAL A 516 8.15 -25.55 10.44
CA VAL A 516 7.52 -25.97 11.70
C VAL A 516 6.03 -26.25 11.48
N PRO A 517 5.48 -27.35 12.04
CA PRO A 517 4.06 -27.63 11.97
C PRO A 517 3.24 -26.47 12.52
N ARG A 518 2.37 -25.92 11.69
CA ARG A 518 1.44 -24.85 12.01
C ARG A 518 0.03 -25.24 11.65
N ARG A 519 -0.93 -24.40 12.00
CA ARG A 519 -2.31 -24.56 11.51
C ARG A 519 -2.31 -24.63 9.98
N ALA A 520 -2.90 -25.70 9.44
CA ALA A 520 -2.98 -25.95 8.00
C ALA A 520 -4.11 -25.16 7.29
N ASP A 521 -4.92 -24.42 8.05
CA ASP A 521 -6.03 -23.62 7.52
C ASP A 521 -5.56 -22.22 7.06
N LEU A 522 -6.45 -21.48 6.38
CA LEU A 522 -6.16 -20.14 5.89
C LEU A 522 -5.87 -19.13 7.00
N VAL A 523 -6.44 -19.32 8.19
CA VAL A 523 -6.13 -18.47 9.36
C VAL A 523 -4.66 -18.62 9.75
N GLY A 524 -4.18 -19.88 9.80
CA GLY A 524 -2.78 -20.16 10.06
C GLY A 524 -1.85 -19.62 8.98
N LEU A 525 -2.23 -19.75 7.71
CA LEU A 525 -1.45 -19.16 6.61
C LEU A 525 -1.39 -17.64 6.71
N ALA A 526 -2.54 -16.97 6.88
CA ALA A 526 -2.59 -15.52 7.00
C ALA A 526 -1.77 -15.01 8.20
N ALA A 527 -1.87 -15.68 9.36
CA ALA A 527 -1.10 -15.33 10.54
C ALA A 527 0.42 -15.51 10.32
N ALA A 528 0.83 -16.61 9.65
CA ALA A 528 2.24 -16.85 9.33
C ALA A 528 2.78 -15.81 8.34
N CYS A 529 2.03 -15.51 7.27
CA CYS A 529 2.41 -14.51 6.29
C CYS A 529 2.47 -13.11 6.93
N ALA A 530 1.49 -12.73 7.77
CA ALA A 530 1.53 -11.47 8.51
C ALA A 530 2.76 -11.40 9.42
N ALA A 531 3.07 -12.46 10.18
CA ALA A 531 4.23 -12.50 11.05
C ALA A 531 5.55 -12.35 10.25
N ALA A 532 5.67 -13.02 9.10
CA ALA A 532 6.85 -12.93 8.25
C ALA A 532 7.04 -11.51 7.68
N ILE A 533 5.98 -10.88 7.14
CA ILE A 533 6.06 -9.51 6.61
C ILE A 533 6.37 -8.50 7.71
N ILE A 534 5.74 -8.62 8.90
CA ILE A 534 6.02 -7.72 10.02
C ILE A 534 7.48 -7.90 10.49
N ALA A 535 7.96 -9.15 10.58
CA ALA A 535 9.34 -9.42 10.95
C ALA A 535 10.34 -8.79 9.95
N VAL A 536 10.08 -8.91 8.64
CA VAL A 536 10.89 -8.25 7.60
C VAL A 536 10.83 -6.73 7.79
N GLN A 537 9.65 -6.15 7.99
CA GLN A 537 9.50 -4.70 8.16
C GLN A 537 10.20 -4.15 9.41
N LEU A 538 10.38 -4.95 10.45
CA LEU A 538 11.16 -4.57 11.63
C LEU A 538 12.66 -4.40 11.33
N GLY A 539 13.19 -5.07 10.29
CA GLY A 539 14.59 -5.00 9.85
C GLY A 539 14.81 -4.11 8.61
N ILE A 540 13.80 -3.40 8.11
CA ILE A 540 13.99 -2.50 6.95
C ILE A 540 14.51 -1.14 7.44
N GLU A 541 15.63 -0.68 6.88
CA GLU A 541 16.17 0.65 7.17
C GLU A 541 15.26 1.77 6.65
N HIS A 542 14.74 1.62 5.45
CA HIS A 542 13.77 2.57 4.87
C HIS A 542 12.34 2.07 5.08
N TRP A 543 11.79 2.26 6.29
CA TRP A 543 10.41 1.92 6.61
C TRP A 543 9.47 3.13 6.46
N PHE A 544 8.28 2.91 5.88
CA PHE A 544 7.28 3.95 5.75
C PHE A 544 5.85 3.43 5.96
N TYR A 545 4.92 4.31 6.32
CA TYR A 545 3.52 3.95 6.61
C TYR A 545 2.79 3.29 5.45
N LEU A 546 3.27 3.47 4.22
CA LEU A 546 2.77 2.79 3.02
C LEU A 546 2.99 1.27 3.04
N TYR A 547 3.86 0.77 3.92
CA TYR A 547 4.11 -0.67 4.06
C TYR A 547 3.13 -1.36 5.02
N ILE A 548 2.32 -0.61 5.78
CA ILE A 548 1.25 -1.15 6.63
C ILE A 548 0.23 -1.97 5.81
N PRO A 549 -0.25 -1.54 4.64
CA PRO A 549 -1.12 -2.32 3.77
C PRO A 549 -0.61 -3.72 3.40
N TRP A 550 0.70 -3.99 3.44
CA TRP A 550 1.23 -5.32 3.08
C TRP A 550 0.88 -6.40 4.11
N PHE A 551 0.86 -6.07 5.40
CA PHE A 551 0.50 -7.02 6.47
C PHE A 551 -0.94 -6.85 6.97
N PHE A 552 -1.51 -5.66 6.88
CA PHE A 552 -2.83 -5.35 7.42
C PHE A 552 -3.92 -6.34 7.01
N PRO A 553 -4.13 -6.64 5.72
CA PRO A 553 -5.19 -7.56 5.30
C PRO A 553 -4.95 -8.99 5.81
N LEU A 554 -3.69 -9.42 5.93
CA LEU A 554 -3.33 -10.71 6.49
C LEU A 554 -3.63 -10.79 8.00
N VAL A 555 -3.36 -9.71 8.73
CA VAL A 555 -3.74 -9.58 10.15
C VAL A 555 -5.26 -9.66 10.30
N MET A 556 -6.03 -8.92 9.50
CA MET A 556 -7.50 -8.96 9.56
C MET A 556 -8.06 -10.34 9.19
N LEU A 557 -7.50 -11.00 8.18
CA LEU A 557 -7.85 -12.40 7.84
C LEU A 557 -7.59 -13.35 9.01
N ALA A 558 -6.45 -13.21 9.69
CA ALA A 558 -6.11 -14.05 10.84
C ALA A 558 -7.02 -13.78 12.05
N LEU A 559 -7.36 -12.52 12.31
CA LEU A 559 -8.17 -12.10 13.45
C LEU A 559 -9.67 -12.45 13.26
N LEU A 560 -10.24 -12.09 12.12
CA LEU A 560 -11.67 -12.27 11.86
C LEU A 560 -11.99 -13.69 11.33
N GLY A 561 -11.11 -14.28 10.53
CA GLY A 561 -11.30 -15.61 9.95
C GLY A 561 -11.37 -16.76 10.98
N ARG A 562 -10.91 -16.54 12.22
CA ARG A 562 -11.09 -17.48 13.34
C ARG A 562 -12.49 -17.47 13.94
N LEU A 563 -13.31 -16.45 13.62
CA LEU A 563 -14.67 -16.31 14.11
C LEU A 563 -15.64 -16.99 13.14
N SER A 564 -16.74 -17.59 13.65
CA SER A 564 -17.75 -18.17 12.77
C SER A 564 -18.59 -17.08 12.08
N GLY A 565 -18.99 -17.33 10.84
CA GLY A 565 -19.80 -16.37 10.06
C GLY A 565 -21.27 -16.26 10.50
N GLU A 566 -21.71 -17.08 11.43
CA GLU A 566 -23.07 -17.09 11.96
C GLU A 566 -23.22 -16.00 13.03
N GLY A 567 -23.73 -14.86 12.65
CA GLY A 567 -23.98 -13.75 13.58
C GLY A 567 -24.70 -12.55 12.98
N GLY A 568 -25.05 -12.61 11.73
CA GLY A 568 -26.01 -11.67 11.16
C GLY A 568 -27.40 -12.08 11.61
N THR A 569 -28.05 -11.35 12.51
CA THR A 569 -29.50 -11.39 12.65
C THR A 569 -30.11 -10.90 11.34
N LEU A 570 -30.12 -11.73 10.32
CA LEU A 570 -31.23 -11.73 9.39
C LEU A 570 -32.42 -12.02 10.27
N ILE A 571 -33.41 -11.15 10.30
CA ILE A 571 -34.73 -11.44 10.77
C ILE A 571 -35.14 -12.69 9.98
N GLU A 572 -34.95 -13.89 10.56
CA GLU A 572 -35.54 -15.08 10.01
C GLU A 572 -37.05 -14.82 10.00
N PRO A 573 -37.71 -14.95 8.84
CA PRO A 573 -39.16 -15.00 8.87
C PRO A 573 -39.56 -16.12 9.85
N PRO A 574 -40.60 -15.92 10.68
CA PRO A 574 -40.99 -16.92 11.66
C PRO A 574 -41.10 -18.27 10.95
N PRO A 575 -40.62 -19.36 11.56
CA PRO A 575 -40.70 -20.68 10.95
C PRO A 575 -42.14 -20.92 10.53
N VAL A 576 -42.33 -21.14 9.23
CA VAL A 576 -43.62 -21.59 8.71
C VAL A 576 -43.94 -22.85 9.50
N ALA A 577 -44.97 -22.78 10.33
CA ALA A 577 -45.41 -23.90 11.15
C ALA A 577 -45.54 -25.12 10.22
N ALA A 578 -44.69 -26.13 10.42
CA ALA A 578 -44.77 -27.37 9.69
C ALA A 578 -46.17 -27.92 9.93
N SER A 579 -47.02 -27.90 8.91
CA SER A 579 -48.30 -28.52 8.95
C SER A 579 -48.10 -29.98 9.36
N ALA A 580 -48.65 -30.34 10.53
CA ALA A 580 -48.58 -31.70 11.04
C ALA A 580 -49.07 -32.65 9.97
N PRO A 581 -48.37 -33.78 9.71
CA PRO A 581 -48.86 -34.77 8.75
C PRO A 581 -50.21 -35.27 9.18
N ALA A 582 -51.21 -35.17 8.30
CA ALA A 582 -52.54 -35.70 8.50
C ALA A 582 -52.43 -37.17 8.88
N ARG A 583 -52.83 -37.53 10.10
CA ARG A 583 -53.00 -38.91 10.54
C ARG A 583 -54.15 -39.51 9.72
N TRP A 584 -53.82 -40.35 8.77
CA TRP A 584 -54.79 -41.24 8.13
C TRP A 584 -55.27 -42.25 9.18
N SER A 585 -56.49 -42.08 9.69
CA SER A 585 -57.19 -43.07 10.48
C SER A 585 -57.52 -44.21 9.52
N ARG A 586 -56.99 -45.41 9.78
CA ARG A 586 -57.45 -46.66 9.16
C ARG A 586 -58.90 -46.92 9.58
N PRO A 587 -59.80 -47.28 8.65
CA PRO A 587 -61.14 -47.74 9.02
C PRO A 587 -61.00 -49.09 9.70
N ALA A 588 -61.70 -49.22 10.82
CA ALA A 588 -61.84 -50.48 11.54
C ALA A 588 -62.65 -51.46 10.68
N ALA A 589 -62.07 -52.64 10.40
CA ALA A 589 -62.79 -53.73 9.78
C ALA A 589 -63.77 -54.30 10.83
N ALA A 590 -65.07 -54.17 10.58
CA ALA A 590 -66.10 -54.87 11.29
C ALA A 590 -66.07 -56.36 10.90
N LEU A 591 -65.73 -57.21 11.87
CA LEU A 591 -66.04 -58.65 11.78
C LEU A 591 -67.44 -58.85 12.32
N SER A 592 -68.35 -59.27 11.44
CA SER A 592 -69.63 -59.86 11.78
C SER A 592 -69.47 -61.38 11.81
N SER A 593 -69.91 -61.94 12.90
CA SER A 593 -70.14 -63.34 13.12
C SER A 593 -71.00 -64.00 12.09
#